data_7e3099cb1f022061c05f6018f96345ef
#
_entry.id   7e3099cb1f022061c05f6018f96345ef
#
_cell.length_a   1.000
_cell.length_b   1.000
_cell.length_c   1.000
_cell.angle_alpha   90.00
_cell.angle_beta   90.00
_cell.angle_gamma   90.00
#
_symmetry.space_group_name_H-M   'P 1'
#
loop_
_entity.id
_entity.type
_entity.pdbx_description
1 polymer ?
#
loop_
_entity_poly.entity_id
_entity_poly.type
_entity_poly.pdbx_seq_one_letter_code
_entity_poly.pdbx_strand_id
1 'polypeptide(L)'
;MTFNYNFLKLTPGCSLIWHFDTYATFVKFNNIAEENIQNVCRTAIMMKDWDRGQVLQVGDEVYTHWQAGDTFTWKGDTWHGVANFGPSDIVIGQITFLDENDRYTQ
;
A
#
# COMPACT_ATOMS: atom_id res chain seq x y z
N MET A 1 -9.15 13.50 -10.95
CA MET A 1 -8.05 12.71 -10.39
C MET A 1 -8.13 11.28 -10.87
N THR A 2 -7.03 10.73 -11.35
CA THR A 2 -6.98 9.34 -11.80
C THR A 2 -6.63 8.43 -10.64
N PHE A 3 -7.52 7.51 -10.29
CA PHE A 3 -7.26 6.58 -9.19
C PHE A 3 -8.08 5.30 -9.37
N ASN A 4 -7.64 4.25 -8.70
CA ASN A 4 -8.48 3.08 -8.46
C ASN A 4 -8.33 2.64 -7.01
N TYR A 5 -9.19 1.73 -6.57
CA TYR A 5 -9.12 1.22 -5.21
C TYR A 5 -9.48 -0.27 -5.18
N ASN A 6 -8.96 -0.95 -4.17
CA ASN A 6 -9.33 -2.33 -3.86
C ASN A 6 -9.16 -2.58 -2.37
N PHE A 7 -9.52 -3.78 -1.95
CA PHE A 7 -9.33 -4.21 -0.57
C PHE A 7 -8.48 -5.47 -0.54
N LEU A 8 -7.65 -5.55 0.49
CA LEU A 8 -6.80 -6.69 0.76
C LEU A 8 -7.12 -7.20 2.16
N LYS A 9 -7.29 -8.51 2.29
CA LYS A 9 -7.51 -9.15 3.58
C LYS A 9 -6.44 -10.22 3.78
N LEU A 10 -5.72 -10.12 4.90
CA LEU A 10 -4.76 -11.13 5.30
C LEU A 10 -5.27 -11.82 6.56
N THR A 11 -5.62 -13.07 6.43
CA THR A 11 -5.99 -13.92 7.58
C THR A 11 -4.73 -14.29 8.36
N PRO A 12 -4.87 -14.76 9.62
CA PRO A 12 -3.73 -15.20 10.41
C PRO A 12 -2.84 -16.20 9.67
N GLY A 13 -1.54 -15.95 9.69
CA GLY A 13 -0.55 -16.78 9.01
C GLY A 13 -0.26 -16.37 7.57
N CYS A 14 -0.96 -15.37 7.03
CA CYS A 14 -0.73 -14.89 5.67
C CYS A 14 0.22 -13.70 5.63
N SER A 15 0.93 -13.58 4.52
CA SER A 15 1.81 -12.44 4.31
C SER A 15 1.87 -12.09 2.83
N LEU A 16 2.12 -10.80 2.57
CA LEU A 16 2.62 -10.33 1.28
C LEU A 16 4.10 -10.11 1.44
N ILE A 17 4.90 -10.90 0.74
CA ILE A 17 6.34 -10.83 0.86
C ILE A 17 6.87 -9.48 0.37
N TRP A 18 8.05 -9.13 0.78
CA TRP A 18 8.77 -7.93 0.39
C TRP A 18 8.84 -7.81 -1.12
N HIS A 19 8.27 -6.74 -1.67
CA HIS A 19 8.16 -6.54 -3.12
C HIS A 19 7.97 -5.06 -3.42
N PHE A 20 8.04 -4.71 -4.71
CA PHE A 20 7.55 -3.43 -5.19
C PHE A 20 6.52 -3.68 -6.29
N ASP A 21 5.60 -2.73 -6.45
CA ASP A 21 4.52 -2.84 -7.44
C ASP A 21 4.96 -2.22 -8.77
N THR A 22 4.58 -2.86 -9.87
CA THR A 22 4.82 -2.31 -11.21
C THR A 22 3.66 -1.42 -11.67
N TYR A 23 2.49 -1.56 -11.04
CA TYR A 23 1.26 -0.84 -11.40
C TYR A 23 0.85 -1.02 -12.86
N ALA A 24 1.22 -2.14 -13.48
CA ALA A 24 1.03 -2.37 -14.91
C ALA A 24 -0.43 -2.18 -15.35
N THR A 25 -1.38 -2.72 -14.58
CA THR A 25 -2.80 -2.61 -14.90
C THR A 25 -3.28 -1.17 -14.80
N PHE A 26 -2.91 -0.47 -13.74
CA PHE A 26 -3.27 0.93 -13.53
C PHE A 26 -2.73 1.80 -14.68
N VAL A 27 -1.47 1.63 -15.01
CA VAL A 27 -0.79 2.37 -16.08
C VAL A 27 -1.48 2.13 -17.42
N LYS A 28 -1.79 0.88 -17.73
CA LYS A 28 -2.44 0.51 -18.99
C LYS A 28 -3.86 1.09 -19.08
N PHE A 29 -4.67 0.92 -18.02
CA PHE A 29 -6.07 1.38 -18.03
C PHE A 29 -6.21 2.89 -18.14
N ASN A 30 -5.27 3.63 -17.56
CA ASN A 30 -5.36 5.07 -17.46
C ASN A 30 -4.44 5.80 -18.43
N ASN A 31 -3.80 5.08 -19.36
CA ASN A 31 -2.90 5.65 -20.36
C ASN A 31 -1.84 6.55 -19.73
N ILE A 32 -1.23 6.09 -18.63
CA ILE A 32 -0.20 6.86 -17.97
C ILE A 32 1.05 6.91 -18.84
N ALA A 33 1.53 8.11 -19.12
CA ALA A 33 2.73 8.30 -19.92
C ALA A 33 3.94 7.69 -19.20
N GLU A 34 4.89 7.16 -19.97
CA GLU A 34 6.08 6.51 -19.41
C GLU A 34 6.83 7.41 -18.43
N GLU A 35 6.94 8.70 -18.73
CA GLU A 35 7.61 9.66 -17.85
C GLU A 35 6.91 9.89 -16.53
N ASN A 36 5.64 9.47 -16.42
CA ASN A 36 4.83 9.66 -15.20
C ASN A 36 4.68 8.37 -14.39
N ILE A 37 5.21 7.24 -14.86
CA ILE A 37 5.06 5.96 -14.13
C ILE A 37 5.65 6.05 -12.73
N GLN A 38 6.76 6.72 -12.57
CA GLN A 38 7.40 6.91 -11.28
C GLN A 38 6.57 7.73 -10.30
N ASN A 39 5.55 8.44 -10.79
CA ASN A 39 4.67 9.26 -9.97
C ASN A 39 3.40 8.54 -9.54
N VAL A 40 3.29 7.26 -9.87
CA VAL A 40 2.18 6.43 -9.39
C VAL A 40 2.42 6.12 -7.92
N CYS A 41 1.40 6.38 -7.12
CA CYS A 41 1.45 6.21 -5.67
C CYS A 41 0.40 5.23 -5.21
N ARG A 42 0.61 4.68 -4.02
CA ARG A 42 -0.38 3.84 -3.34
C ARG A 42 -0.54 4.32 -1.91
N THR A 43 -1.79 4.41 -1.47
CA THR A 43 -2.14 4.65 -0.07
C THR A 43 -2.81 3.41 0.49
N ALA A 44 -2.28 2.91 1.59
CA ALA A 44 -2.92 1.87 2.39
C ALA A 44 -3.72 2.53 3.50
N ILE A 45 -4.98 2.14 3.63
CA ILE A 45 -5.86 2.59 4.70
C ILE A 45 -6.13 1.39 5.59
N MET A 46 -5.70 1.45 6.83
CA MET A 46 -5.92 0.35 7.77
C MET A 46 -7.38 0.37 8.20
N MET A 47 -8.11 -0.70 7.87
CA MET A 47 -9.56 -0.76 8.09
C MET A 47 -9.91 -1.32 9.47
N LYS A 48 -8.96 -1.93 10.16
CA LYS A 48 -9.12 -2.49 11.50
C LYS A 48 -7.94 -2.07 12.35
N ASP A 49 -8.15 -1.98 13.65
CA ASP A 49 -7.07 -1.72 14.61
C ASP A 49 -6.02 -2.82 14.55
N TRP A 50 -4.79 -2.42 14.80
CA TRP A 50 -3.67 -3.35 14.91
C TRP A 50 -3.90 -4.36 16.02
N ASP A 51 -3.47 -5.59 15.77
CA ASP A 51 -3.41 -6.64 16.77
C ASP A 51 -1.99 -7.19 16.81
N ARG A 52 -1.63 -7.80 17.91
CA ARG A 52 -0.28 -8.36 18.09
C ARG A 52 0.08 -9.29 16.95
N GLY A 53 1.35 -9.28 16.56
CA GLY A 53 1.87 -10.13 15.50
C GLY A 53 1.66 -9.58 14.09
N GLN A 54 1.03 -8.41 13.96
CA GLN A 54 0.80 -7.76 12.68
C GLN A 54 1.88 -6.71 12.42
N VAL A 55 2.41 -6.68 11.19
CA VAL A 55 3.46 -5.72 10.83
C VAL A 55 3.30 -5.29 9.38
N LEU A 56 3.51 -4.00 9.14
CA LEU A 56 3.60 -3.41 7.82
C LEU A 56 4.97 -2.75 7.69
N GLN A 57 5.68 -3.03 6.62
CA GLN A 57 6.95 -2.36 6.33
C GLN A 57 6.84 -1.65 4.99
N VAL A 58 7.25 -0.38 4.97
CA VAL A 58 7.29 0.45 3.77
C VAL A 58 8.67 1.09 3.71
N GLY A 59 9.47 0.73 2.70
CA GLY A 59 10.87 1.13 2.68
C GLY A 59 11.56 0.66 3.95
N ASP A 60 12.25 1.56 4.62
CA ASP A 60 12.98 1.28 5.86
C ASP A 60 12.10 1.43 7.13
N GLU A 61 10.84 1.83 6.96
CA GLU A 61 9.96 2.09 8.08
C GLU A 61 9.09 0.87 8.39
N VAL A 62 9.05 0.49 9.66
CA VAL A 62 8.22 -0.63 10.15
C VAL A 62 7.12 -0.06 11.01
N TYR A 63 5.88 -0.44 10.71
CA TYR A 63 4.71 0.09 11.38
C TYR A 63 3.96 -1.00 12.12
N THR A 64 3.58 -0.68 13.33
CA THR A 64 2.72 -1.47 14.20
C THR A 64 1.80 -0.51 14.95
N HIS A 65 0.88 -1.03 15.75
CA HIS A 65 0.03 -0.24 16.63
C HIS A 65 -0.82 0.82 15.90
N TRP A 66 -1.17 0.55 14.64
CA TRP A 66 -2.06 1.45 13.91
C TRP A 66 -3.49 1.36 14.43
N GLN A 67 -4.25 2.41 14.18
CA GLN A 67 -5.69 2.46 14.44
C GLN A 67 -6.45 2.41 13.12
N ALA A 68 -7.67 1.91 13.15
CA ALA A 68 -8.54 1.96 11.98
C ALA A 68 -8.64 3.38 11.47
N GLY A 69 -8.42 3.58 10.17
CA GLY A 69 -8.38 4.89 9.54
C GLY A 69 -6.99 5.45 9.34
N ASP A 70 -5.97 4.90 9.98
CA ASP A 70 -4.59 5.33 9.72
C ASP A 70 -4.18 4.99 8.29
N THR A 71 -3.40 5.87 7.68
CA THR A 71 -2.99 5.74 6.29
C THR A 71 -1.48 5.78 6.16
N PHE A 72 -1.00 5.04 5.16
CA PHE A 72 0.42 5.00 4.80
C PHE A 72 0.51 5.14 3.29
N THR A 73 1.29 6.09 2.81
CA THR A 73 1.41 6.36 1.37
C THR A 73 2.85 6.14 0.94
N TRP A 74 3.02 5.48 -0.19
CA TRP A 74 4.34 5.31 -0.82
C TRP A 74 4.22 5.51 -2.32
N LYS A 75 5.36 5.68 -2.93
CA LYS A 75 5.46 6.11 -4.31
C LYS A 75 6.29 5.12 -5.11
N GLY A 76 5.88 4.91 -6.34
CA GLY A 76 6.68 4.26 -7.36
C GLY A 76 7.18 2.88 -6.97
N ASP A 77 8.49 2.75 -6.97
CA ASP A 77 9.19 1.50 -6.75
C ASP A 77 9.56 1.24 -5.28
N THR A 78 8.84 1.85 -4.36
CA THR A 78 9.09 1.62 -2.93
C THR A 78 8.80 0.16 -2.56
N TRP A 79 9.79 -0.50 -1.98
CA TRP A 79 9.65 -1.85 -1.49
C TRP A 79 8.81 -1.86 -0.23
N HIS A 80 7.89 -2.81 -0.15
CA HIS A 80 6.99 -2.92 0.99
C HIS A 80 6.53 -4.37 1.18
N GLY A 81 5.98 -4.64 2.34
CA GLY A 81 5.42 -5.94 2.67
C GLY A 81 4.57 -5.87 3.91
N VAL A 82 3.73 -6.86 4.10
CA VAL A 82 2.86 -6.96 5.25
C VAL A 82 2.78 -8.42 5.70
N ALA A 83 2.80 -8.65 7.00
CA ALA A 83 2.73 -10.00 7.56
C ALA A 83 1.74 -10.03 8.72
N ASN A 84 0.97 -11.10 8.78
CA ASN A 84 0.01 -11.33 9.85
C ASN A 84 0.36 -12.60 10.61
N PHE A 85 1.10 -12.43 11.70
CA PHE A 85 1.40 -13.51 12.64
C PHE A 85 0.44 -13.52 13.84
N GLY A 86 -0.56 -12.64 13.80
CA GLY A 86 -1.49 -12.46 14.90
C GLY A 86 -2.75 -13.30 14.78
N PRO A 87 -3.66 -13.16 15.77
CA PRO A 87 -4.86 -13.99 15.84
C PRO A 87 -6.06 -13.43 15.07
N SER A 88 -5.98 -12.22 14.54
CA SER A 88 -7.10 -11.59 13.82
C SER A 88 -6.69 -11.13 12.43
N ASP A 89 -7.66 -10.78 11.60
CA ASP A 89 -7.41 -10.37 10.22
C ASP A 89 -6.81 -8.98 10.13
N ILE A 90 -5.92 -8.77 9.15
CA ILE A 90 -5.57 -7.44 8.66
C ILE A 90 -6.48 -7.14 7.46
N VAL A 91 -7.11 -5.99 7.46
CA VAL A 91 -7.91 -5.53 6.32
C VAL A 91 -7.38 -4.16 5.90
N ILE A 92 -6.99 -4.05 4.66
CA ILE A 92 -6.37 -2.84 4.11
C ILE A 92 -7.18 -2.39 2.89
N GLY A 93 -7.61 -1.13 2.90
CA GLY A 93 -8.07 -0.47 1.69
C GLY A 93 -6.86 0.10 0.96
N GLN A 94 -6.80 -0.10 -0.34
CA GLN A 94 -5.68 0.38 -1.15
C GLN A 94 -6.20 1.32 -2.22
N ILE A 95 -5.60 2.51 -2.30
CA ILE A 95 -5.87 3.48 -3.35
C ILE A 95 -4.60 3.66 -4.16
N THR A 96 -4.69 3.45 -5.48
CA THR A 96 -3.60 3.71 -6.41
C THR A 96 -3.95 4.97 -7.20
N PHE A 97 -3.03 5.92 -7.26
CA PHE A 97 -3.29 7.21 -7.90
C PHE A 97 -2.02 7.77 -8.52
N LEU A 98 -2.21 8.74 -9.41
CA LEU A 98 -1.10 9.46 -10.03
C LEU A 98 -0.87 10.77 -9.28
N ASP A 99 0.34 10.95 -8.77
CA ASP A 99 0.74 12.18 -8.08
C ASP A 99 1.37 13.14 -9.10
N GLU A 100 0.54 13.89 -9.80
CA GLU A 100 0.98 14.79 -10.86
C GLU A 100 1.81 15.97 -10.35
N ASN A 101 1.64 16.31 -9.08
CA ASN A 101 2.30 17.47 -8.47
C ASN A 101 3.47 17.08 -7.56
N ASP A 102 3.86 15.82 -7.58
CA ASP A 102 4.97 15.27 -6.78
C ASP A 102 4.87 15.64 -5.30
N ARG A 103 3.68 15.46 -4.71
CA ARG A 103 3.41 15.81 -3.31
C ARG A 103 3.96 14.78 -2.32
N TYR A 104 4.11 13.53 -2.76
CA TYR A 104 4.47 12.41 -1.92
C TYR A 104 5.86 11.91 -2.29
N THR A 105 6.86 12.67 -1.91
CA THR A 105 8.27 12.27 -2.08
C THR A 105 8.71 11.44 -0.91
N GLN A 106 9.62 10.51 -1.16
CA GLN A 106 10.21 9.66 -0.13
C GLN A 106 11.68 9.93 0.06
#